data_c3551bbb666aad6e91414d7ce1e60ba6
#
_entry.id   c3551bbb666aad6e91414d7ce1e60ba6
#
_cell.length_a   1.000
_cell.length_b   1.000
_cell.length_c   1.000
_cell.angle_alpha   90.00
_cell.angle_beta   90.00
_cell.angle_gamma   90.00
#
_symmetry.space_group_name_H-M   'P 1'
#
loop_
_entity.id
_entity.type
_entity.pdbx_description
1 polymer ?
#
loop_
_entity_poly.entity_id
_entity_poly.type
_entity_poly.pdbx_seq_one_letter_code
_entity_poly.pdbx_strand_id
1 'polypeptide(L)'
;MSDPVDPTGGWAAATEATANASKEAIQASRELGRFFSGPAREVVGILEDYVKVVRFERRVRLAGRVRKVLIEKGMTGPTRKIPLNIAVPLLENATLEEDDDLLEVWARLLVNGSDAGSGIELRRAFVSVLAEMTSLDVRSLAQIESAAKLNAESGSNGVWTYELPERAIPYVKPERTRDPSPEVAISLGNLERLGCIISSNQTPVRTGYELVNLTPFGRALIDACTR
;
A
#
# COMPACT_ATOMS: atom_id res chain seq x y z
N MET A 1 -23.64 12.16 52.47
CA MET A 1 -24.68 11.70 51.50
C MET A 1 -23.91 11.35 50.25
N SER A 2 -23.67 10.06 50.03
CA SER A 2 -22.95 9.57 48.84
C SER A 2 -24.01 9.22 47.80
N ASP A 3 -23.92 9.80 46.63
CA ASP A 3 -24.80 9.49 45.51
C ASP A 3 -24.68 8.00 45.12
N PRO A 4 -25.79 7.33 44.81
CA PRO A 4 -25.75 5.93 44.37
C PRO A 4 -25.14 5.86 42.98
N VAL A 5 -24.05 5.12 42.85
CA VAL A 5 -23.46 4.74 41.55
C VAL A 5 -24.51 3.90 40.78
N ASP A 6 -24.99 4.41 39.65
CA ASP A 6 -25.92 3.71 38.79
C ASP A 6 -25.18 2.54 38.10
N PRO A 7 -25.44 1.27 38.44
CA PRO A 7 -24.75 0.13 37.83
C PRO A 7 -25.27 -0.24 36.45
N THR A 8 -26.33 0.42 35.95
CA THR A 8 -26.98 0.07 34.68
C THR A 8 -26.53 0.94 33.49
N GLY A 9 -26.03 2.15 33.76
CA GLY A 9 -25.58 3.08 32.71
C GLY A 9 -24.35 2.57 31.95
N GLY A 10 -23.44 1.88 32.62
CA GLY A 10 -22.23 1.34 31.99
C GLY A 10 -22.50 0.18 31.03
N TRP A 11 -23.47 -0.68 31.33
CA TRP A 11 -23.83 -1.84 30.48
C TRP A 11 -24.61 -1.42 29.24
N ALA A 12 -25.51 -0.45 29.35
CA ALA A 12 -26.26 0.08 28.21
C ALA A 12 -25.32 0.77 27.22
N ALA A 13 -24.38 1.61 27.69
CA ALA A 13 -23.38 2.27 26.86
C ALA A 13 -22.42 1.28 26.18
N ALA A 14 -21.97 0.23 26.89
CA ALA A 14 -21.14 -0.83 26.32
C ALA A 14 -21.88 -1.64 25.25
N THR A 15 -23.16 -1.94 25.47
CA THR A 15 -23.99 -2.68 24.52
C THR A 15 -24.26 -1.84 23.26
N GLU A 16 -24.50 -0.55 23.43
CA GLU A 16 -24.74 0.38 22.32
C GLU A 16 -23.47 0.64 21.49
N ALA A 17 -22.31 0.80 22.15
CA ALA A 17 -21.01 0.89 21.51
C ALA A 17 -20.70 -0.38 20.68
N THR A 18 -20.95 -1.57 21.24
CA THR A 18 -20.75 -2.86 20.56
C THR A 18 -21.69 -3.00 19.34
N ALA A 19 -22.96 -2.57 19.48
CA ALA A 19 -23.93 -2.62 18.39
C ALA A 19 -23.58 -1.63 17.27
N ASN A 20 -23.11 -0.43 17.61
CA ASN A 20 -22.67 0.56 16.63
C ASN A 20 -21.41 0.12 15.91
N ALA A 21 -20.44 -0.40 16.67
CA ALA A 21 -19.25 -0.99 16.10
C ALA A 21 -19.60 -2.12 15.12
N SER A 22 -20.53 -3.01 15.43
CA SER A 22 -20.99 -4.08 14.53
C SER A 22 -21.64 -3.55 13.25
N LYS A 23 -22.39 -2.47 13.33
CA LYS A 23 -23.00 -1.82 12.13
C LYS A 23 -21.95 -1.22 11.21
N GLU A 24 -20.95 -0.54 11.77
CA GLU A 24 -19.85 0.06 10.99
C GLU A 24 -19.03 -0.98 10.22
N ALA A 25 -18.77 -2.16 10.80
CA ALA A 25 -18.06 -3.21 10.08
C ALA A 25 -18.90 -3.89 9.01
N ILE A 26 -20.17 -4.10 9.26
CA ILE A 26 -21.04 -4.62 8.21
C ILE A 26 -21.06 -3.63 7.04
N GLN A 27 -21.10 -2.35 7.33
CA GLN A 27 -21.03 -1.31 6.31
C GLN A 27 -19.67 -1.32 5.60
N ALA A 28 -18.55 -1.35 6.33
CA ALA A 28 -17.22 -1.44 5.76
C ALA A 28 -17.04 -2.69 4.88
N SER A 29 -17.55 -3.85 5.33
CA SER A 29 -17.53 -5.08 4.54
C SER A 29 -18.35 -4.97 3.24
N ARG A 30 -19.50 -4.31 3.30
CA ARG A 30 -20.30 -4.06 2.09
C ARG A 30 -19.63 -3.09 1.13
N GLU A 31 -19.02 -2.04 1.64
CA GLU A 31 -18.27 -1.08 0.82
C GLU A 31 -17.09 -1.75 0.12
N LEU A 32 -16.26 -2.49 0.85
CA LEU A 32 -15.14 -3.24 0.28
C LEU A 32 -15.61 -4.34 -0.69
N GLY A 33 -16.73 -5.02 -0.37
CA GLY A 33 -17.32 -6.04 -1.24
C GLY A 33 -17.72 -5.53 -2.62
N ARG A 34 -17.95 -4.23 -2.80
CA ARG A 34 -18.25 -3.62 -4.12
C ARG A 34 -17.11 -3.71 -5.11
N PHE A 35 -15.88 -3.86 -4.64
CA PHE A 35 -14.67 -3.91 -5.47
C PHE A 35 -14.45 -5.26 -6.17
N PHE A 36 -15.14 -6.34 -5.74
CA PHE A 36 -14.79 -7.70 -6.12
C PHE A 36 -15.81 -8.36 -7.05
N SER A 37 -15.32 -9.32 -7.85
CA SER A 37 -16.14 -10.18 -8.70
C SER A 37 -16.72 -11.33 -7.88
N GLY A 38 -18.00 -11.63 -8.06
CA GLY A 38 -18.67 -12.78 -7.45
C GLY A 38 -20.05 -12.45 -6.96
N PRO A 39 -20.89 -13.47 -6.65
CA PRO A 39 -22.16 -13.26 -5.97
C PRO A 39 -21.94 -12.56 -4.64
N ALA A 40 -22.71 -11.51 -4.36
CA ALA A 40 -22.53 -10.68 -3.17
C ALA A 40 -22.48 -11.49 -1.85
N ARG A 41 -23.23 -12.62 -1.78
CA ARG A 41 -23.22 -13.53 -0.63
C ARG A 41 -21.90 -14.29 -0.47
N GLU A 42 -21.28 -14.75 -1.57
CA GLU A 42 -19.99 -15.44 -1.51
C GLU A 42 -18.87 -14.47 -1.14
N VAL A 43 -18.86 -13.27 -1.73
CA VAL A 43 -17.88 -12.23 -1.40
C VAL A 43 -18.00 -11.81 0.07
N VAL A 44 -19.22 -11.62 0.58
CA VAL A 44 -19.44 -11.30 1.99
C VAL A 44 -19.10 -12.51 2.88
N GLY A 45 -19.42 -13.74 2.48
CA GLY A 45 -19.06 -14.96 3.22
C GLY A 45 -17.55 -15.17 3.33
N ILE A 46 -16.81 -15.00 2.23
CA ILE A 46 -15.33 -15.05 2.24
C ILE A 46 -14.78 -13.94 3.16
N LEU A 47 -15.32 -12.73 3.07
CA LEU A 47 -14.95 -11.64 3.95
C LEU A 47 -15.32 -11.93 5.43
N GLU A 48 -16.45 -12.56 5.71
CA GLU A 48 -16.89 -12.90 7.07
C GLU A 48 -16.08 -14.06 7.66
N ASP A 49 -15.74 -15.09 6.91
CA ASP A 49 -14.94 -16.23 7.40
C ASP A 49 -13.48 -15.85 7.62
N TYR A 50 -12.89 -15.09 6.73
CA TYR A 50 -11.54 -14.53 6.90
C TYR A 50 -11.46 -13.54 8.05
N VAL A 51 -12.52 -12.88 8.30
CA VAL A 51 -12.66 -11.77 9.21
C VAL A 51 -12.92 -12.16 10.66
N LYS A 52 -13.26 -13.39 10.94
CA LYS A 52 -13.23 -13.89 12.34
C LYS A 52 -11.85 -13.82 12.97
N VAL A 53 -10.79 -13.76 12.15
CA VAL A 53 -9.39 -13.67 12.59
C VAL A 53 -8.87 -12.23 12.62
N VAL A 54 -9.39 -11.33 11.80
CA VAL A 54 -8.89 -9.94 11.70
C VAL A 54 -9.82 -8.99 12.46
N ARG A 55 -9.24 -8.28 13.42
CA ARG A 55 -9.96 -7.31 14.25
C ARG A 55 -10.78 -6.37 13.39
N PHE A 56 -12.03 -6.23 13.75
CA PHE A 56 -13.06 -5.39 13.22
C PHE A 56 -12.59 -3.94 12.85
N GLU A 57 -11.85 -3.33 13.75
CA GLU A 57 -11.29 -1.98 13.60
C GLU A 57 -10.43 -1.80 12.35
N ARG A 58 -9.67 -2.82 11.97
CA ARG A 58 -8.74 -2.75 10.82
C ARG A 58 -9.47 -2.67 9.49
N ARG A 59 -10.66 -3.29 9.37
CA ARG A 59 -11.51 -3.15 8.18
C ARG A 59 -12.10 -1.76 8.05
N VAL A 60 -12.55 -1.21 9.18
CA VAL A 60 -13.07 0.16 9.22
C VAL A 60 -11.98 1.14 8.82
N ARG A 61 -10.74 0.94 9.30
CA ARG A 61 -9.57 1.74 8.88
C ARG A 61 -9.34 1.65 7.37
N LEU A 62 -9.24 0.44 6.81
CA LEU A 62 -9.03 0.26 5.36
C LEU A 62 -10.18 0.89 4.56
N ALA A 63 -11.44 0.63 4.92
CA ALA A 63 -12.60 1.23 4.25
C ALA A 63 -12.58 2.76 4.32
N GLY A 64 -12.15 3.33 5.46
CA GLY A 64 -11.96 4.77 5.61
C GLY A 64 -10.90 5.34 4.66
N ARG A 65 -9.75 4.66 4.52
CA ARG A 65 -8.69 5.04 3.58
C ARG A 65 -9.15 4.93 2.12
N VAL A 66 -9.81 3.82 1.78
CA VAL A 66 -10.38 3.61 0.43
C VAL A 66 -11.38 4.72 0.07
N ARG A 67 -12.26 5.09 1.00
CA ARG A 67 -13.22 6.19 0.79
C ARG A 67 -12.53 7.52 0.55
N LYS A 68 -11.46 7.82 1.32
CA LYS A 68 -10.65 9.02 1.14
C LYS A 68 -10.05 9.07 -0.27
N VAL A 69 -9.40 7.98 -0.73
CA VAL A 69 -8.81 7.89 -2.07
C VAL A 69 -9.87 8.03 -3.16
N LEU A 70 -11.06 7.41 -3.00
CA LEU A 70 -12.17 7.59 -3.95
C LEU A 70 -12.59 9.05 -4.06
N ILE A 71 -12.71 9.77 -2.95
CA ILE A 71 -13.07 11.20 -2.92
C ILE A 71 -11.98 12.03 -3.62
N GLU A 72 -10.71 11.79 -3.31
CA GLU A 72 -9.57 12.48 -3.96
C GLU A 72 -9.60 12.34 -5.48
N LYS A 73 -10.06 11.17 -5.97
CA LYS A 73 -10.18 10.88 -7.40
C LYS A 73 -11.53 11.28 -8.02
N GLY A 74 -12.45 11.85 -7.26
CA GLY A 74 -13.79 12.17 -7.71
C GLY A 74 -14.64 10.94 -8.08
N MET A 75 -14.29 9.77 -7.53
CA MET A 75 -14.99 8.50 -7.78
C MET A 75 -16.04 8.23 -6.71
N THR A 76 -17.19 7.70 -7.13
CA THR A 76 -18.27 7.26 -6.22
C THR A 76 -18.19 5.78 -5.85
N GLY A 77 -17.24 5.05 -6.47
CA GLY A 77 -16.99 3.63 -6.26
C GLY A 77 -16.21 3.01 -7.40
N PRO A 78 -15.98 1.69 -7.34
CA PRO A 78 -15.23 0.97 -8.38
C PRO A 78 -15.96 0.96 -9.71
N THR A 79 -15.23 1.18 -10.80
CA THR A 79 -15.74 1.10 -12.18
C THR A 79 -15.40 -0.23 -12.85
N ARG A 80 -14.47 -1.00 -12.24
CA ARG A 80 -14.07 -2.34 -12.65
C ARG A 80 -13.99 -3.26 -11.43
N LYS A 81 -14.36 -4.53 -11.59
CA LYS A 81 -14.26 -5.54 -10.54
C LYS A 81 -12.89 -6.21 -10.54
N ILE A 82 -12.37 -6.46 -9.35
CA ILE A 82 -11.12 -7.20 -9.13
C ILE A 82 -11.46 -8.69 -8.97
N PRO A 83 -10.77 -9.59 -9.69
CA PRO A 83 -10.94 -11.03 -9.52
C PRO A 83 -10.59 -11.50 -8.09
N LEU A 84 -11.31 -12.49 -7.56
CA LEU A 84 -11.15 -12.96 -6.17
C LEU A 84 -9.74 -13.47 -5.86
N ASN A 85 -9.05 -14.11 -6.83
CA ASN A 85 -7.69 -14.58 -6.67
C ASN A 85 -6.64 -13.46 -6.45
N ILE A 86 -6.99 -12.20 -6.70
CA ILE A 86 -6.20 -11.02 -6.38
C ILE A 86 -6.79 -10.32 -5.16
N ALA A 87 -8.11 -10.22 -5.10
CA ALA A 87 -8.85 -9.49 -4.09
C ALA A 87 -8.64 -10.06 -2.67
N VAL A 88 -8.68 -11.39 -2.53
CA VAL A 88 -8.54 -12.07 -1.23
C VAL A 88 -7.16 -11.77 -0.62
N PRO A 89 -6.03 -12.09 -1.27
CA PRO A 89 -4.71 -11.78 -0.70
C PRO A 89 -4.46 -10.28 -0.50
N LEU A 90 -5.05 -9.41 -1.34
CA LEU A 90 -4.96 -7.95 -1.14
C LEU A 90 -5.64 -7.54 0.17
N LEU A 91 -6.87 -8.00 0.40
CA LEU A 91 -7.60 -7.67 1.64
C LEU A 91 -6.95 -8.25 2.88
N GLU A 92 -6.44 -9.49 2.79
CA GLU A 92 -5.72 -10.13 3.89
C GLU A 92 -4.55 -9.27 4.35
N ASN A 93 -3.66 -8.91 3.43
CA ASN A 93 -2.48 -8.12 3.75
C ASN A 93 -2.85 -6.69 4.18
N ALA A 94 -3.73 -6.02 3.45
CA ALA A 94 -4.16 -4.66 3.77
C ALA A 94 -4.86 -4.54 5.13
N THR A 95 -5.61 -5.57 5.56
CA THR A 95 -6.27 -5.55 6.86
C THR A 95 -5.34 -5.93 8.00
N LEU A 96 -4.21 -6.59 7.73
CA LEU A 96 -3.18 -6.87 8.72
C LEU A 96 -2.20 -5.71 8.89
N GLU A 97 -2.21 -4.74 7.97
CA GLU A 97 -1.29 -3.61 7.99
C GLU A 97 -1.55 -2.68 9.17
N GLU A 98 -0.49 -2.41 9.93
CA GLU A 98 -0.51 -1.51 11.10
C GLU A 98 0.04 -0.12 10.78
N ASP A 99 0.94 -0.03 9.81
CA ASP A 99 1.52 1.23 9.35
C ASP A 99 0.51 2.02 8.51
N ASP A 100 0.28 3.28 8.89
CA ASP A 100 -0.70 4.14 8.23
C ASP A 100 -0.30 4.54 6.81
N ASP A 101 1.00 4.67 6.53
CA ASP A 101 1.51 5.03 5.20
C ASP A 101 1.34 3.82 4.26
N LEU A 102 1.68 2.61 4.72
CA LEU A 102 1.43 1.38 3.95
C LEU A 102 -0.06 1.11 3.77
N LEU A 103 -0.88 1.38 4.76
CA LEU A 103 -2.33 1.24 4.63
C LEU A 103 -2.90 2.18 3.55
N GLU A 104 -2.38 3.39 3.43
CA GLU A 104 -2.72 4.31 2.33
C GLU A 104 -2.32 3.73 0.96
N VAL A 105 -1.13 3.12 0.86
CA VAL A 105 -0.63 2.48 -0.35
C VAL A 105 -1.53 1.31 -0.77
N TRP A 106 -1.95 0.47 0.18
CA TRP A 106 -2.91 -0.61 -0.06
C TRP A 106 -4.26 -0.10 -0.55
N ALA A 107 -4.77 0.99 0.04
CA ALA A 107 -6.02 1.61 -0.38
C ALA A 107 -5.93 2.16 -1.81
N ARG A 108 -4.81 2.82 -2.17
CA ARG A 108 -4.55 3.31 -3.52
C ARG A 108 -4.45 2.17 -4.53
N LEU A 109 -3.72 1.11 -4.20
CA LEU A 109 -3.62 -0.08 -5.06
C LEU A 109 -5.00 -0.68 -5.34
N LEU A 110 -5.87 -0.78 -4.33
CA LEU A 110 -7.24 -1.27 -4.47
C LEU A 110 -8.08 -0.36 -5.37
N VAL A 111 -8.07 0.95 -5.13
CA VAL A 111 -8.88 1.91 -5.89
C VAL A 111 -8.37 1.99 -7.34
N ASN A 112 -7.08 2.14 -7.56
CA ASN A 112 -6.48 2.24 -8.90
C ASN A 112 -6.71 0.96 -9.71
N GLY A 113 -6.57 -0.21 -9.06
CA GLY A 113 -6.84 -1.51 -9.68
C GLY A 113 -8.31 -1.73 -10.03
N SER A 114 -9.24 -1.03 -9.37
CA SER A 114 -10.68 -1.08 -9.61
C SER A 114 -11.20 0.05 -10.50
N ASP A 115 -10.34 0.95 -10.92
CA ASP A 115 -10.68 2.05 -11.83
C ASP A 115 -10.35 1.65 -13.27
N ALA A 116 -11.37 1.49 -14.12
CA ALA A 116 -11.20 1.16 -15.53
C ALA A 116 -10.49 2.28 -16.31
N GLY A 117 -10.59 3.55 -15.86
CA GLY A 117 -9.96 4.71 -16.45
C GLY A 117 -8.49 4.90 -16.06
N SER A 118 -8.00 4.20 -15.03
CA SER A 118 -6.63 4.38 -14.51
C SER A 118 -5.53 3.91 -15.47
N GLY A 119 -5.84 3.02 -16.42
CA GLY A 119 -4.84 2.29 -17.22
C GLY A 119 -4.01 1.27 -16.43
N ILE A 120 -4.29 1.08 -15.15
CA ILE A 120 -3.58 0.14 -14.27
C ILE A 120 -4.16 -1.26 -14.42
N GLU A 121 -3.36 -2.22 -14.84
CA GLU A 121 -3.68 -3.65 -14.75
C GLU A 121 -3.20 -4.20 -13.41
N LEU A 122 -4.13 -4.43 -12.49
CA LEU A 122 -3.79 -4.98 -11.16
C LEU A 122 -3.30 -6.43 -11.32
N ARG A 123 -2.08 -6.69 -10.85
CA ARG A 123 -1.43 -8.00 -10.92
C ARG A 123 -1.30 -8.62 -9.54
N ARG A 124 -1.45 -9.94 -9.45
CA ARG A 124 -1.20 -10.69 -8.21
C ARG A 124 0.21 -10.43 -7.67
N ALA A 125 1.20 -10.29 -8.57
CA ALA A 125 2.57 -9.98 -8.20
C ALA A 125 2.71 -8.65 -7.42
N PHE A 126 1.88 -7.63 -7.72
CA PHE A 126 1.89 -6.36 -6.97
C PHE A 126 1.48 -6.57 -5.51
N VAL A 127 0.45 -7.39 -5.28
CA VAL A 127 0.00 -7.73 -3.94
C VAL A 127 1.09 -8.46 -3.16
N SER A 128 1.72 -9.48 -3.76
CA SER A 128 2.78 -10.26 -3.12
C SER A 128 3.99 -9.39 -2.78
N VAL A 129 4.41 -8.53 -3.70
CA VAL A 129 5.57 -7.66 -3.51
C VAL A 129 5.29 -6.60 -2.45
N LEU A 130 4.11 -5.96 -2.49
CA LEU A 130 3.74 -4.95 -1.48
C LEU A 130 3.63 -5.55 -0.07
N ALA A 131 3.21 -6.80 0.05
CA ALA A 131 3.14 -7.51 1.34
C ALA A 131 4.53 -7.76 1.99
N GLU A 132 5.61 -7.67 1.21
CA GLU A 132 6.99 -7.83 1.67
C GLU A 132 7.74 -6.49 1.81
N MET A 133 7.06 -5.36 1.58
CA MET A 133 7.63 -4.03 1.69
C MET A 133 7.38 -3.41 3.07
N THR A 134 8.33 -2.59 3.49
CA THR A 134 8.20 -1.67 4.62
C THR A 134 7.84 -0.26 4.12
N SER A 135 7.43 0.63 5.04
CA SER A 135 7.21 2.06 4.72
C SER A 135 8.47 2.72 4.14
N LEU A 136 9.66 2.29 4.58
CA LEU A 136 10.93 2.79 4.04
C LEU A 136 11.12 2.35 2.58
N ASP A 137 10.78 1.10 2.24
CA ASP A 137 10.85 0.58 0.88
C ASP A 137 9.96 1.36 -0.07
N VAL A 138 8.71 1.60 0.34
CA VAL A 138 7.75 2.35 -0.48
C VAL A 138 8.18 3.80 -0.68
N ARG A 139 8.63 4.47 0.39
CA ARG A 139 9.15 5.86 0.29
C ARG A 139 10.38 5.93 -0.61
N SER A 140 11.34 5.03 -0.43
CA SER A 140 12.54 4.97 -1.25
C SER A 140 12.20 4.73 -2.73
N LEU A 141 11.29 3.78 -3.02
CA LEU A 141 10.86 3.48 -4.38
C LEU A 141 10.13 4.67 -5.04
N ALA A 142 9.31 5.39 -4.29
CA ALA A 142 8.62 6.59 -4.77
C ALA A 142 9.60 7.72 -5.12
N GLN A 143 10.63 7.94 -4.31
CA GLN A 143 11.69 8.92 -4.59
C GLN A 143 12.52 8.52 -5.82
N ILE A 144 12.88 7.23 -5.93
CA ILE A 144 13.60 6.70 -7.09
C ILE A 144 12.78 6.90 -8.37
N GLU A 145 11.47 6.62 -8.33
CA GLU A 145 10.58 6.81 -9.47
C GLU A 145 10.49 8.29 -9.88
N SER A 146 10.35 9.19 -8.91
CA SER A 146 10.30 10.62 -9.16
C SER A 146 11.60 11.13 -9.81
N ALA A 147 12.76 10.70 -9.32
CA ALA A 147 14.05 11.04 -9.90
C ALA A 147 14.25 10.43 -11.30
N ALA A 148 13.80 9.18 -11.50
CA ALA A 148 13.89 8.49 -12.79
C ALA A 148 13.02 9.17 -13.86
N LYS A 149 11.87 9.76 -13.51
CA LYS A 149 11.05 10.56 -14.42
C LYS A 149 11.80 11.79 -14.94
N LEU A 150 12.50 12.51 -14.05
CA LEU A 150 13.31 13.68 -14.43
C LEU A 150 14.48 13.30 -15.34
N ASN A 151 15.02 12.10 -15.22
CA ASN A 151 16.08 11.58 -16.07
C ASN A 151 15.61 11.15 -17.46
N ALA A 152 14.36 10.81 -17.64
CA ALA A 152 13.83 10.33 -18.94
C ALA A 152 14.06 11.34 -20.07
N GLU A 153 14.09 12.63 -19.75
CA GLU A 153 14.37 13.71 -20.71
C GLU A 153 15.87 13.80 -21.09
N SER A 154 16.77 13.29 -20.23
CA SER A 154 18.22 13.34 -20.44
C SER A 154 18.84 12.03 -20.95
N GLY A 155 18.02 10.99 -21.18
CA GLY A 155 18.47 9.68 -21.70
C GLY A 155 19.22 8.82 -20.69
N SER A 156 19.27 9.20 -19.42
CA SER A 156 19.85 8.42 -18.32
C SER A 156 18.74 7.75 -17.50
N ASN A 157 19.00 6.55 -16.97
CA ASN A 157 18.06 5.83 -16.11
C ASN A 157 18.57 5.68 -14.67
N GLY A 158 19.79 6.11 -14.38
CA GLY A 158 20.42 5.96 -13.05
C GLY A 158 19.94 7.00 -12.05
N VAL A 159 19.83 6.58 -10.78
CA VAL A 159 19.41 7.43 -9.67
C VAL A 159 20.38 7.23 -8.51
N TRP A 160 20.93 8.35 -8.00
CA TRP A 160 21.75 8.36 -6.80
C TRP A 160 20.90 8.21 -5.55
N THR A 161 21.35 7.43 -4.55
CA THR A 161 20.56 6.99 -3.40
C THR A 161 21.01 7.56 -2.06
N TYR A 162 22.11 8.30 -2.01
CA TYR A 162 22.76 8.74 -0.77
C TYR A 162 21.95 9.76 0.07
N GLU A 163 20.87 10.33 -0.48
CA GLU A 163 19.93 11.20 0.24
C GLU A 163 18.56 10.55 0.48
N LEU A 164 18.42 9.24 0.21
CA LEU A 164 17.20 8.53 0.55
C LEU A 164 17.07 8.36 2.07
N PRO A 165 15.85 8.31 2.61
CA PRO A 165 14.55 8.30 1.92
C PRO A 165 13.98 9.69 1.61
N GLU A 166 14.68 10.78 1.95
CA GLU A 166 14.17 12.16 1.77
C GLU A 166 14.08 12.53 0.30
N ARG A 167 15.13 12.18 -0.47
CA ARG A 167 15.22 12.49 -1.88
C ARG A 167 16.13 11.51 -2.62
N ALA A 168 15.73 11.10 -3.82
CA ALA A 168 16.61 10.47 -4.79
C ALA A 168 17.09 11.53 -5.80
N ILE A 169 18.34 11.41 -6.24
CA ILE A 169 18.97 12.41 -7.12
C ILE A 169 19.14 11.83 -8.52
N PRO A 170 18.63 12.52 -9.56
CA PRO A 170 18.82 12.11 -10.94
C PRO A 170 20.32 11.99 -11.29
N TYR A 171 20.69 10.92 -12.00
CA TYR A 171 22.05 10.77 -12.50
C TYR A 171 22.27 11.70 -13.71
N VAL A 172 23.01 12.78 -13.50
CA VAL A 172 23.38 13.73 -14.58
C VAL A 172 24.85 13.54 -15.01
N LYS A 173 25.72 13.25 -14.06
CA LYS A 173 27.15 13.03 -14.28
C LYS A 173 27.76 12.22 -13.11
N PRO A 174 28.91 11.56 -13.31
CA PRO A 174 29.62 10.95 -12.23
C PRO A 174 29.98 11.99 -11.15
N GLU A 175 29.53 11.76 -9.92
CA GLU A 175 29.91 12.54 -8.73
C GLU A 175 30.72 11.66 -7.79
N ARG A 176 31.35 12.26 -6.77
CA ARG A 176 31.93 11.46 -5.68
C ARG A 176 30.78 10.77 -4.96
N THR A 177 30.72 9.47 -5.17
CA THR A 177 29.67 8.62 -4.63
C THR A 177 29.78 8.53 -3.11
N ARG A 178 28.63 8.71 -2.44
CA ARG A 178 28.44 8.36 -1.04
C ARG A 178 27.54 7.13 -0.99
N ASP A 179 27.86 6.23 -0.08
CA ASP A 179 26.98 5.11 0.20
C ASP A 179 25.69 5.63 0.87
N PRO A 180 24.53 5.02 0.61
CA PRO A 180 23.32 5.27 1.39
C PRO A 180 23.53 4.83 2.84
N SER A 181 22.67 5.29 3.75
CA SER A 181 22.69 4.82 5.14
C SER A 181 22.50 3.29 5.21
N PRO A 182 22.97 2.61 6.25
CA PRO A 182 22.80 1.16 6.38
C PRO A 182 21.33 0.70 6.29
N GLU A 183 20.40 1.45 6.87
CA GLU A 183 18.97 1.15 6.81
C GLU A 183 18.43 1.27 5.37
N VAL A 184 18.84 2.32 4.66
CA VAL A 184 18.48 2.51 3.24
C VAL A 184 19.12 1.41 2.38
N ALA A 185 20.35 1.00 2.65
CA ALA A 185 20.99 -0.09 1.92
C ALA A 185 20.22 -1.42 2.09
N ILE A 186 19.69 -1.72 3.29
CA ILE A 186 18.83 -2.88 3.54
C ILE A 186 17.52 -2.76 2.73
N SER A 187 16.88 -1.60 2.74
CA SER A 187 15.68 -1.33 1.96
C SER A 187 15.93 -1.50 0.46
N LEU A 188 17.02 -0.95 -0.07
CA LEU A 188 17.40 -1.10 -1.49
C LEU A 188 17.68 -2.56 -1.84
N GLY A 189 18.32 -3.33 -0.94
CA GLY A 189 18.51 -4.78 -1.11
C GLY A 189 17.18 -5.53 -1.17
N ASN A 190 16.19 -5.14 -0.36
CA ASN A 190 14.84 -5.69 -0.42
C ASN A 190 14.15 -5.33 -1.75
N LEU A 191 14.21 -4.07 -2.17
CA LEU A 191 13.63 -3.60 -3.44
C LEU A 191 14.27 -4.30 -4.66
N GLU A 192 15.58 -4.58 -4.63
CA GLU A 192 16.26 -5.35 -5.68
C GLU A 192 15.79 -6.80 -5.69
N ARG A 193 15.74 -7.45 -4.51
CA ARG A 193 15.20 -8.81 -4.36
C ARG A 193 13.77 -8.94 -4.89
N LEU A 194 12.96 -7.92 -4.66
CA LEU A 194 11.57 -7.83 -5.14
C LEU A 194 11.48 -7.44 -6.63
N GLY A 195 12.60 -7.21 -7.31
CA GLY A 195 12.64 -6.86 -8.72
C GLY A 195 12.16 -5.45 -9.06
N CYS A 196 12.07 -4.56 -8.08
CA CYS A 196 11.64 -3.17 -8.27
C CYS A 196 12.75 -2.28 -8.81
N ILE A 197 13.99 -2.56 -8.42
CA ILE A 197 15.19 -1.85 -8.87
C ILE A 197 16.28 -2.83 -9.28
N ILE A 198 17.34 -2.32 -9.91
CA ILE A 198 18.59 -3.02 -10.20
C ILE A 198 19.72 -2.10 -9.77
N SER A 199 20.69 -2.62 -9.00
CA SER A 199 21.89 -1.88 -8.67
C SER A 199 22.83 -1.78 -9.89
N SER A 200 23.45 -0.62 -10.07
CA SER A 200 24.30 -0.35 -11.23
C SER A 200 25.78 -0.70 -11.01
N ASN A 201 26.20 -0.87 -9.75
CA ASN A 201 27.62 -1.04 -9.36
C ASN A 201 27.78 -2.16 -8.33
N GLN A 202 27.67 -3.41 -8.75
CA GLN A 202 28.07 -4.53 -7.90
C GLN A 202 29.58 -4.74 -8.01
N THR A 203 30.33 -4.22 -7.03
CA THR A 203 31.75 -4.60 -6.82
C THR A 203 31.88 -5.33 -5.48
N PRO A 204 32.81 -6.27 -5.33
CA PRO A 204 33.00 -7.04 -4.09
C PRO A 204 33.30 -6.20 -2.85
N VAL A 205 33.61 -4.93 -3.00
CA VAL A 205 34.12 -4.03 -1.93
C VAL A 205 33.08 -2.97 -1.51
N ARG A 206 31.98 -2.78 -2.27
CA ARG A 206 30.94 -1.78 -1.99
C ARG A 206 29.56 -2.41 -1.96
N THR A 207 28.63 -1.85 -1.20
CA THR A 207 27.24 -2.31 -1.11
C THR A 207 26.52 -2.30 -2.46
N GLY A 208 27.04 -1.54 -3.44
CA GLY A 208 26.52 -1.49 -4.80
C GLY A 208 25.24 -0.68 -4.98
N TYR A 209 24.73 -0.08 -3.92
CA TYR A 209 23.46 0.66 -3.95
C TYR A 209 23.59 2.17 -4.09
N GLU A 210 24.77 2.70 -4.36
CA GLU A 210 24.98 4.14 -4.58
C GLU A 210 24.20 4.66 -5.78
N LEU A 211 24.14 3.83 -6.83
CA LEU A 211 23.43 4.10 -8.09
C LEU A 211 22.51 2.94 -8.42
N VAL A 212 21.23 3.22 -8.58
CA VAL A 212 20.21 2.21 -8.93
C VAL A 212 19.43 2.62 -10.17
N ASN A 213 18.83 1.64 -10.85
CA ASN A 213 17.89 1.84 -11.96
C ASN A 213 16.53 1.28 -11.57
N LEU A 214 15.47 2.05 -11.85
CA LEU A 214 14.10 1.58 -11.70
C LEU A 214 13.76 0.58 -12.81
N THR A 215 13.23 -0.59 -12.42
CA THR A 215 12.76 -1.59 -13.38
C THR A 215 11.39 -1.21 -13.96
N PRO A 216 11.01 -1.78 -15.13
CA PRO A 216 9.63 -1.65 -15.61
C PRO A 216 8.59 -2.18 -14.63
N PHE A 217 8.91 -3.24 -13.86
CA PHE A 217 8.05 -3.79 -12.82
C PHE A 217 7.91 -2.81 -11.64
N GLY A 218 9.02 -2.27 -11.12
CA GLY A 218 9.00 -1.29 -10.04
C GLY A 218 8.22 -0.03 -10.41
N ARG A 219 8.36 0.45 -11.65
CA ARG A 219 7.58 1.57 -12.18
C ARG A 219 6.09 1.26 -12.21
N ALA A 220 5.71 0.10 -12.75
CA ALA A 220 4.31 -0.30 -12.83
C ALA A 220 3.67 -0.48 -11.44
N LEU A 221 4.42 -1.01 -10.47
CA LEU A 221 3.98 -1.16 -9.09
C LEU A 221 3.75 0.21 -8.42
N ILE A 222 4.74 1.10 -8.48
CA ILE A 222 4.62 2.40 -7.81
C ILE A 222 3.53 3.26 -8.46
N ASP A 223 3.40 3.22 -9.78
CA ASP A 223 2.29 3.86 -10.49
C ASP A 223 0.93 3.34 -10.01
N ALA A 224 0.80 2.03 -9.77
CA ALA A 224 -0.43 1.43 -9.25
C ALA A 224 -0.74 1.86 -7.81
N CYS A 225 0.28 2.22 -7.05
CA CYS A 225 0.18 2.60 -5.64
C CYS A 225 0.06 4.11 -5.39
N THR A 226 0.39 4.97 -6.37
CA THR A 226 0.54 6.43 -6.14
C THR A 226 -0.35 7.31 -7.01
N ARG A 227 -0.84 6.79 -8.14
CA ARG A 227 -1.74 7.57 -9.05
C ARG A 227 -3.09 7.90 -8.43
#